data_a258049f5f7ac2b1b9cfae896612794d
#
_entry.id   a258049f5f7ac2b1b9cfae896612794d
#
_cell.length_a   1.000
_cell.length_b   1.000
_cell.length_c   1.000
_cell.angle_alpha   90.00
_cell.angle_beta   90.00
_cell.angle_gamma   90.00
#
_symmetry.space_group_name_H-M   'P 1'
#
loop_
_entity.id
_entity.type
_entity.pdbx_description
1 polymer ?
#
loop_
_entity_poly.entity_id
_entity_poly.type
_entity_poly.pdbx_seq_one_letter_code
_entity_poly.pdbx_strand_id
1 'polypeptide(L)'
;YEAIDLLKGMISRPSFSRDETAVADFLQAEWQKAGQKVFRKGNNLWIIAPDFDFGKPTLLLNSHIDTVKPASGWTKDPFTPEETEDDQLYGLGSNDAGASVVSLYEAFCILSEKEQPYNLIFLASCEEEVSGKNGIESALAELPPISFAVVGLSLIHISEPTRLLS
;
A
#
# COMPACT_ATOMS: atom_id res chain seq x y z
N TYR A 1 -17.04 1.49 -6.12
CA TYR A 1 -15.73 0.83 -6.19
C TYR A 1 -15.37 0.20 -4.85
N GLU A 2 -15.24 -1.08 -4.85
CA GLU A 2 -15.06 -1.84 -3.62
C GLU A 2 -13.57 -2.05 -3.32
N ALA A 3 -13.11 -1.73 -2.10
CA ALA A 3 -11.73 -1.97 -1.66
C ALA A 3 -11.33 -3.44 -1.83
N ILE A 4 -12.28 -4.34 -1.63
CA ILE A 4 -12.08 -5.78 -1.84
C ILE A 4 -11.76 -6.12 -3.29
N ASP A 5 -12.42 -5.46 -4.26
CA ASP A 5 -12.16 -5.69 -5.69
C ASP A 5 -10.74 -5.22 -6.07
N LEU A 6 -10.31 -4.11 -5.49
CA LEU A 6 -8.92 -3.64 -5.66
C LEU A 6 -7.92 -4.64 -5.09
N LEU A 7 -8.20 -5.15 -3.89
CA LEU A 7 -7.34 -6.15 -3.25
C LEU A 7 -7.27 -7.45 -4.05
N LYS A 8 -8.40 -7.94 -4.57
CA LYS A 8 -8.45 -9.11 -5.46
C LYS A 8 -7.61 -8.88 -6.72
N GLY A 9 -7.71 -7.70 -7.29
CA GLY A 9 -6.91 -7.30 -8.46
C GLY A 9 -5.41 -7.31 -8.16
N MET A 10 -5.00 -6.87 -6.97
CA MET A 10 -3.61 -6.93 -6.51
C MET A 10 -3.14 -8.39 -6.37
N ILE A 11 -3.91 -9.23 -5.68
CA ILE A 11 -3.58 -10.65 -5.48
C ILE A 11 -3.39 -11.38 -6.81
N SER A 12 -4.23 -11.08 -7.79
CA SER A 12 -4.20 -11.73 -9.11
C SER A 12 -2.95 -11.41 -9.94
N ARG A 13 -2.14 -10.48 -9.48
CA ARG A 13 -0.91 -10.04 -10.16
C ARG A 13 0.28 -10.29 -9.28
N PRO A 14 1.10 -11.32 -9.55
CA PRO A 14 2.33 -11.53 -8.80
C PRO A 14 3.15 -10.25 -8.71
N SER A 15 3.58 -9.89 -7.50
CA SER A 15 4.28 -8.64 -7.20
C SER A 15 5.47 -8.87 -6.28
N PHE A 16 6.32 -9.84 -6.64
CA PHE A 16 7.52 -10.09 -5.86
C PHE A 16 8.41 -8.85 -5.83
N SER A 17 9.12 -8.67 -4.74
CA SER A 17 10.03 -7.53 -4.59
C SER A 17 10.96 -7.39 -5.79
N ARG A 18 11.04 -6.19 -6.34
CA ARG A 18 11.73 -5.81 -7.59
C ARG A 18 11.03 -6.23 -8.89
N ASP A 19 9.85 -6.83 -8.81
CA ASP A 19 9.04 -7.26 -9.96
C ASP A 19 7.56 -6.88 -9.76
N GLU A 20 7.33 -5.62 -9.36
CA GLU A 20 6.00 -5.11 -9.01
C GLU A 20 5.30 -4.35 -10.14
N THR A 21 5.87 -4.34 -11.34
CA THR A 21 5.37 -3.52 -12.46
C THR A 21 3.91 -3.80 -12.78
N ALA A 22 3.50 -5.07 -12.83
CA ALA A 22 2.13 -5.44 -13.17
C ALA A 22 1.12 -4.90 -12.15
N VAL A 23 1.40 -5.02 -10.85
CA VAL A 23 0.50 -4.51 -9.81
C VAL A 23 0.54 -2.97 -9.76
N ALA A 24 1.69 -2.35 -9.97
CA ALA A 24 1.81 -0.90 -10.03
C ALA A 24 1.01 -0.34 -11.21
N ASP A 25 1.10 -0.94 -12.39
CA ASP A 25 0.32 -0.54 -13.56
C ASP A 25 -1.18 -0.67 -13.31
N PHE A 26 -1.60 -1.76 -12.70
CA PHE A 26 -3.00 -1.99 -12.33
C PHE A 26 -3.50 -0.92 -11.36
N LEU A 27 -2.80 -0.67 -10.27
CA LEU A 27 -3.19 0.33 -9.28
C LEU A 27 -3.22 1.74 -9.87
N GLN A 28 -2.23 2.11 -10.66
CA GLN A 28 -2.20 3.39 -11.34
C GLN A 28 -3.43 3.57 -12.23
N ALA A 29 -3.77 2.57 -13.03
CA ALA A 29 -4.92 2.62 -13.92
C ALA A 29 -6.24 2.74 -13.14
N GLU A 30 -6.41 1.95 -12.08
CA GLU A 30 -7.63 1.99 -11.27
C GLU A 30 -7.81 3.33 -10.55
N TRP A 31 -6.74 3.87 -9.97
CA TRP A 31 -6.81 5.17 -9.30
C TRP A 31 -7.02 6.33 -10.28
N GLN A 32 -6.43 6.26 -11.47
CA GLN A 32 -6.70 7.24 -12.53
C GLN A 32 -8.15 7.18 -13.01
N LYS A 33 -8.74 6.00 -13.15
CA LYS A 33 -10.18 5.85 -13.44
C LYS A 33 -11.06 6.47 -12.35
N ALA A 34 -10.62 6.42 -11.11
CA ALA A 34 -11.31 7.05 -9.98
C ALA A 34 -11.11 8.58 -9.93
N GLY A 35 -10.42 9.15 -10.89
CA GLY A 35 -10.17 10.60 -10.98
C GLY A 35 -8.95 11.09 -10.23
N GLN A 36 -8.11 10.20 -9.72
CA GLN A 36 -6.90 10.58 -8.99
C GLN A 36 -5.77 10.97 -9.94
N LYS A 37 -5.01 12.00 -9.54
CA LYS A 37 -3.74 12.32 -10.18
C LYS A 37 -2.63 11.50 -9.54
N VAL A 38 -2.21 10.45 -10.21
CA VAL A 38 -1.22 9.52 -9.70
C VAL A 38 0.16 9.91 -10.19
N PHE A 39 1.08 10.09 -9.25
CA PHE A 39 2.51 10.25 -9.52
C PHE A 39 3.20 8.89 -9.40
N ARG A 40 4.29 8.72 -10.12
CA ARG A 40 5.03 7.46 -10.11
C ARG A 40 6.52 7.68 -10.24
N LYS A 41 7.28 6.91 -9.45
CA LYS A 41 8.73 6.74 -9.63
C LYS A 41 9.10 5.27 -9.46
N GLY A 42 9.59 4.66 -10.55
CA GLY A 42 9.72 3.20 -10.59
C GLY A 42 8.36 2.55 -10.41
N ASN A 43 8.22 1.74 -9.38
CA ASN A 43 6.96 1.12 -8.99
C ASN A 43 6.35 1.73 -7.71
N ASN A 44 6.87 2.86 -7.25
CA ASN A 44 6.24 3.65 -6.20
C ASN A 44 5.17 4.55 -6.81
N LEU A 45 4.00 4.58 -6.22
CA LEU A 45 2.86 5.39 -6.64
C LEU A 45 2.41 6.28 -5.51
N TRP A 46 2.12 7.56 -5.78
CA TRP A 46 1.56 8.42 -4.74
C TRP A 46 0.52 9.40 -5.28
N ILE A 47 -0.32 9.85 -4.37
CA ILE A 47 -1.40 10.79 -4.61
C ILE A 47 -1.32 11.85 -3.52
N ILE A 48 -1.44 13.11 -3.92
CA ILE A 48 -1.46 14.26 -3.02
C ILE A 48 -2.90 14.78 -2.99
N ALA A 49 -3.46 14.94 -1.79
CA ALA A 49 -4.79 15.54 -1.64
C ALA A 49 -4.77 16.98 -2.15
N PRO A 50 -5.92 17.49 -2.68
CA PRO A 50 -6.01 18.84 -3.20
C PRO A 50 -5.70 19.90 -2.11
N ASP A 51 -5.43 21.11 -2.57
CA ASP A 51 -5.20 22.28 -1.72
C ASP A 51 -3.96 22.16 -0.80
N PHE A 52 -2.88 21.62 -1.33
CA PHE A 52 -1.61 21.52 -0.62
C PHE A 52 -1.13 22.93 -0.19
N ASP A 53 -0.81 23.07 1.10
CA ASP A 53 -0.34 24.31 1.72
C ASP A 53 0.97 24.04 2.48
N PHE A 54 2.06 24.69 2.08
CA PHE A 54 3.36 24.55 2.76
C PHE A 54 3.34 25.10 4.20
N GLY A 55 2.34 25.87 4.59
CA GLY A 55 2.14 26.31 5.96
C GLY A 55 1.54 25.27 6.90
N LYS A 56 1.06 24.14 6.35
CA LYS A 56 0.48 23.02 7.11
C LYS A 56 1.48 21.89 7.27
N PRO A 57 1.43 21.12 8.37
CA PRO A 57 2.17 19.87 8.47
C PRO A 57 1.66 18.85 7.44
N THR A 58 2.49 17.92 7.06
CA THR A 58 2.15 16.89 6.05
C THR A 58 2.10 15.50 6.68
N LEU A 59 0.97 14.85 6.53
CA LEU A 59 0.74 13.45 6.92
C LEU A 59 0.91 12.54 5.71
N LEU A 60 1.76 11.54 5.85
CA LEU A 60 1.94 10.46 4.89
C LEU A 60 1.20 9.21 5.36
N LEU A 61 0.37 8.64 4.48
CA LEU A 61 -0.18 7.30 4.64
C LEU A 61 0.59 6.38 3.69
N ASN A 62 1.28 5.39 4.22
CA ASN A 62 2.15 4.51 3.44
C ASN A 62 1.90 3.04 3.72
N SER A 63 1.88 2.25 2.67
CA SER A 63 2.01 0.80 2.73
C SER A 63 2.70 0.29 1.47
N HIS A 64 3.12 -0.98 1.44
CA HIS A 64 3.86 -1.53 0.32
C HIS A 64 3.02 -2.47 -0.54
N ILE A 65 3.40 -2.58 -1.82
CA ILE A 65 2.70 -3.39 -2.82
C ILE A 65 3.42 -4.67 -3.17
N ASP A 66 4.69 -4.81 -2.80
CA ASP A 66 5.47 -6.00 -3.05
C ASP A 66 5.18 -7.10 -2.03
N THR A 67 5.42 -8.33 -2.47
CA THR A 67 5.29 -9.53 -1.64
C THR A 67 6.57 -10.35 -1.69
N VAL A 68 6.74 -11.22 -0.71
CA VAL A 68 7.68 -12.33 -0.79
C VAL A 68 7.14 -13.41 -1.73
N LYS A 69 7.99 -14.34 -2.14
CA LYS A 69 7.52 -15.53 -2.87
C LYS A 69 6.70 -16.46 -1.97
N PRO A 70 5.72 -17.17 -2.52
CA PRO A 70 4.94 -18.09 -1.71
C PRO A 70 5.84 -19.15 -1.05
N ALA A 71 5.63 -19.37 0.24
CA ALA A 71 6.30 -20.44 0.96
C ALA A 71 5.78 -21.81 0.49
N SER A 72 6.55 -22.85 0.75
CA SER A 72 6.07 -24.22 0.54
C SER A 72 4.90 -24.52 1.50
N GLY A 73 3.92 -25.27 1.03
CA GLY A 73 2.78 -25.67 1.85
C GLY A 73 1.49 -24.89 1.59
N TRP A 74 1.47 -23.98 0.63
CA TRP A 74 0.22 -23.39 0.18
C TRP A 74 -0.71 -24.48 -0.35
N THR A 75 -1.93 -24.57 0.19
CA THR A 75 -2.95 -25.53 -0.24
C THR A 75 -3.88 -24.98 -1.31
N LYS A 76 -3.88 -23.65 -1.48
CA LYS A 76 -4.65 -22.92 -2.47
C LYS A 76 -3.69 -22.18 -3.41
N ASP A 77 -4.16 -21.78 -4.60
CA ASP A 77 -3.38 -20.96 -5.50
C ASP A 77 -3.12 -19.57 -4.86
N PRO A 78 -1.86 -19.17 -4.64
CA PRO A 78 -1.53 -17.89 -4.02
C PRO A 78 -2.03 -16.68 -4.80
N PHE A 79 -2.23 -16.82 -6.10
CA PHE A 79 -2.59 -15.71 -7.01
C PHE A 79 -4.04 -15.73 -7.47
N THR A 80 -4.84 -16.65 -6.96
CA THR A 80 -6.28 -16.68 -7.20
C THR A 80 -7.01 -16.25 -5.94
N PRO A 81 -7.52 -15.01 -5.90
CA PRO A 81 -8.22 -14.52 -4.71
C PRO A 81 -9.49 -15.33 -4.47
N GLU A 82 -9.65 -15.82 -3.27
CA GLU A 82 -10.79 -16.65 -2.89
C GLU A 82 -11.44 -16.10 -1.62
N GLU A 83 -12.71 -15.72 -1.74
CA GLU A 83 -13.54 -15.41 -0.58
C GLU A 83 -14.15 -16.69 -0.01
N THR A 84 -14.15 -16.80 1.29
CA THR A 84 -14.77 -17.91 2.01
C THR A 84 -16.13 -17.53 2.59
N GLU A 85 -16.88 -18.54 3.03
CA GLU A 85 -18.17 -18.34 3.70
C GLU A 85 -18.02 -17.58 5.04
N ASP A 86 -16.82 -17.56 5.61
CA ASP A 86 -16.49 -16.84 6.85
C ASP A 86 -15.96 -15.42 6.60
N ASP A 87 -16.23 -14.84 5.44
CA ASP A 87 -15.78 -13.50 5.03
C ASP A 87 -14.25 -13.30 5.07
N GLN A 88 -13.50 -14.36 4.81
CA GLN A 88 -12.04 -14.29 4.68
C GLN A 88 -11.64 -14.23 3.22
N LEU A 89 -10.61 -13.46 2.91
CA LEU A 89 -10.02 -13.38 1.56
C LEU A 89 -8.63 -14.02 1.56
N TYR A 90 -8.50 -15.13 0.86
CA TYR A 90 -7.22 -15.82 0.69
C TYR A 90 -6.47 -15.32 -0.55
N GLY A 91 -5.16 -15.21 -0.41
CA GLY A 91 -4.25 -14.89 -1.49
C GLY A 91 -2.93 -14.35 -0.97
N LEU A 92 -1.86 -14.52 -1.72
CA LEU A 92 -0.55 -13.99 -1.37
C LEU A 92 -0.58 -12.46 -1.32
N GLY A 93 -0.11 -11.89 -0.21
CA GLY A 93 -0.11 -10.45 -0.01
C GLY A 93 -1.48 -9.87 0.35
N SER A 94 -2.51 -10.68 0.58
CA SER A 94 -3.81 -10.18 1.05
C SER A 94 -3.68 -9.44 2.38
N ASN A 95 -2.83 -9.93 3.26
CA ASN A 95 -2.60 -9.40 4.58
C ASN A 95 -1.33 -8.57 4.67
N ASP A 96 -0.27 -8.99 4.04
CA ASP A 96 1.04 -8.34 4.02
C ASP A 96 1.43 -7.92 2.58
N ALA A 97 1.13 -6.69 2.19
CA ALA A 97 0.39 -5.65 2.92
C ALA A 97 -0.80 -5.13 2.11
N GLY A 98 -1.39 -5.95 1.22
CA GLY A 98 -2.46 -5.52 0.31
C GLY A 98 -3.67 -4.93 1.04
N ALA A 99 -4.11 -5.55 2.13
CA ALA A 99 -5.21 -5.02 2.94
C ALA A 99 -4.89 -3.63 3.49
N SER A 100 -3.65 -3.39 3.93
CA SER A 100 -3.21 -2.07 4.38
C SER A 100 -3.20 -1.04 3.24
N VAL A 101 -2.76 -1.43 2.05
CA VAL A 101 -2.76 -0.55 0.86
C VAL A 101 -4.18 -0.07 0.56
N VAL A 102 -5.12 -0.98 0.44
CA VAL A 102 -6.51 -0.61 0.09
C VAL A 102 -7.20 0.14 1.22
N SER A 103 -6.94 -0.21 2.47
CA SER A 103 -7.52 0.49 3.62
C SER A 103 -7.00 1.92 3.76
N LEU A 104 -5.70 2.13 3.59
CA LEU A 104 -5.12 3.48 3.64
C LEU A 104 -5.55 4.32 2.44
N TYR A 105 -5.72 3.73 1.27
CA TYR A 105 -6.28 4.43 0.12
C TYR A 105 -7.72 4.90 0.40
N GLU A 106 -8.57 4.05 0.96
CA GLU A 106 -9.93 4.44 1.34
C GLU A 106 -9.92 5.56 2.39
N ALA A 107 -9.07 5.45 3.41
CA ALA A 107 -8.90 6.51 4.39
C ALA A 107 -8.45 7.83 3.73
N PHE A 108 -7.51 7.77 2.80
CA PHE A 108 -7.08 8.92 2.00
C PHE A 108 -8.26 9.56 1.26
N CYS A 109 -9.08 8.76 0.60
CA CYS A 109 -10.25 9.26 -0.14
C CYS A 109 -11.24 9.96 0.79
N ILE A 110 -11.57 9.36 1.92
CA ILE A 110 -12.51 9.92 2.90
C ILE A 110 -11.99 11.23 3.47
N LEU A 111 -10.72 11.27 3.88
CA LEU A 111 -10.10 12.46 4.46
C LEU A 111 -9.95 13.59 3.44
N SER A 112 -9.77 13.26 2.16
CA SER A 112 -9.63 14.23 1.08
C SER A 112 -10.94 14.90 0.67
N GLU A 113 -12.09 14.41 1.12
CA GLU A 113 -13.39 15.02 0.84
C GLU A 113 -13.58 16.38 1.49
N LYS A 114 -12.83 16.64 2.54
CA LYS A 114 -12.88 17.89 3.30
C LYS A 114 -11.48 18.45 3.52
N GLU A 115 -11.42 19.77 3.64
CA GLU A 115 -10.18 20.43 4.06
C GLU A 115 -9.75 19.94 5.43
N GLN A 116 -8.46 19.62 5.55
CA GLN A 116 -7.84 19.18 6.80
C GLN A 116 -6.83 20.21 7.31
N PRO A 117 -6.52 20.23 8.62
CA PRO A 117 -5.47 21.09 9.17
C PRO A 117 -4.05 20.59 8.81
N TYR A 118 -3.93 19.64 7.92
CA TYR A 118 -2.69 19.04 7.43
C TYR A 118 -2.79 18.72 5.94
N ASN A 119 -1.65 18.65 5.27
CA ASN A 119 -1.55 18.08 3.94
C ASN A 119 -1.59 16.56 4.04
N LEU A 120 -2.18 15.91 3.06
CA LEU A 120 -2.33 14.46 3.06
C LEU A 120 -1.74 13.86 1.77
N ILE A 121 -0.86 12.88 1.95
CA ILE A 121 -0.24 12.12 0.86
C ILE A 121 -0.45 10.64 1.12
N PHE A 122 -0.87 9.90 0.09
CA PHE A 122 -0.91 8.46 0.09
C PHE A 122 0.21 7.93 -0.80
N LEU A 123 1.02 7.01 -0.27
CA LEU A 123 2.15 6.39 -0.97
C LEU A 123 2.05 4.87 -0.90
N ALA A 124 1.90 4.25 -2.06
CA ALA A 124 2.06 2.81 -2.24
C ALA A 124 3.49 2.56 -2.72
N SER A 125 4.32 2.00 -1.85
CA SER A 125 5.74 1.79 -2.10
C SER A 125 6.07 0.38 -2.56
N CYS A 126 7.20 0.23 -3.24
CA CYS A 126 7.72 -1.05 -3.69
C CYS A 126 9.01 -1.44 -2.95
N GLU A 127 9.50 -2.65 -3.19
CA GLU A 127 10.78 -3.16 -2.66
C GLU A 127 10.91 -3.13 -1.12
N GLU A 128 9.79 -3.14 -0.38
CA GLU A 128 9.82 -3.08 1.09
C GLU A 128 10.49 -4.31 1.69
N GLU A 129 10.10 -5.49 1.22
CA GLU A 129 10.53 -6.79 1.75
C GLU A 129 12.04 -7.05 1.57
N VAL A 130 12.70 -6.29 0.72
CA VAL A 130 14.14 -6.40 0.44
C VAL A 130 14.90 -5.12 0.78
N SER A 131 14.25 -4.12 1.36
CA SER A 131 14.84 -2.80 1.64
C SER A 131 15.58 -2.24 0.42
N GLY A 132 14.93 -2.32 -0.74
CA GLY A 132 15.55 -2.00 -2.02
C GLY A 132 15.76 -0.50 -2.21
N LYS A 133 16.80 -0.14 -2.97
CA LYS A 133 17.13 1.28 -3.23
C LYS A 133 16.10 2.02 -4.09
N ASN A 134 15.28 1.30 -4.85
CA ASN A 134 14.21 1.88 -5.65
C ASN A 134 12.86 1.88 -4.91
N GLY A 135 12.87 1.54 -3.62
CA GLY A 135 11.71 1.53 -2.76
C GLY A 135 11.35 2.91 -2.22
N ILE A 136 10.80 2.94 -1.01
CA ILE A 136 10.27 4.16 -0.38
C ILE A 136 11.27 5.32 -0.34
N GLU A 137 12.54 5.05 -0.12
CA GLU A 137 13.57 6.10 -0.04
C GLU A 137 13.64 6.91 -1.34
N SER A 138 13.57 6.24 -2.49
CA SER A 138 13.56 6.91 -3.78
C SER A 138 12.32 7.75 -4.02
N ALA A 139 11.17 7.34 -3.51
CA ALA A 139 9.92 8.08 -3.59
C ALA A 139 9.94 9.30 -2.65
N LEU A 140 10.42 9.13 -1.42
CA LEU A 140 10.50 10.23 -0.44
C LEU A 140 11.33 11.41 -0.95
N ALA A 141 12.34 11.15 -1.77
CA ALA A 141 13.15 12.20 -2.38
C ALA A 141 12.35 13.12 -3.34
N GLU A 142 11.23 12.63 -3.87
CA GLU A 142 10.33 13.38 -4.76
C GLU A 142 9.17 14.05 -4.00
N LEU A 143 8.98 13.74 -2.73
CA LEU A 143 7.86 14.24 -1.94
C LEU A 143 8.21 15.52 -1.20
N PRO A 144 7.19 16.36 -0.88
CA PRO A 144 7.37 17.42 0.10
C PRO A 144 7.85 16.88 1.45
N PRO A 145 8.41 17.72 2.32
CA PRO A 145 8.79 17.30 3.67
C PRO A 145 7.61 16.68 4.42
N ILE A 146 7.83 15.50 5.01
CA ILE A 146 6.83 14.76 5.77
C ILE A 146 6.97 15.09 7.26
N SER A 147 5.87 15.47 7.91
CA SER A 147 5.83 15.76 9.34
C SER A 147 5.48 14.53 10.17
N PHE A 148 4.55 13.71 9.68
CA PHE A 148 4.06 12.49 10.32
C PHE A 148 3.83 11.41 9.28
N ALA A 149 3.99 10.16 9.66
CA ALA A 149 3.67 9.02 8.81
C ALA A 149 2.88 7.97 9.57
N VAL A 150 1.86 7.42 8.89
CA VAL A 150 1.18 6.19 9.30
C VAL A 150 1.59 5.11 8.30
N VAL A 151 2.23 4.07 8.81
CA VAL A 151 2.68 2.94 7.99
C VAL A 151 1.78 1.75 8.26
N GLY A 152 1.08 1.32 7.23
CA GLY A 152 0.22 0.13 7.29
C GLY A 152 1.05 -1.13 7.05
N LEU A 153 1.13 -1.97 8.07
CA LEU A 153 1.77 -3.28 8.01
C LEU A 153 0.87 -4.31 8.68
N SER A 154 0.97 -5.55 8.23
CA SER A 154 0.36 -6.66 8.91
C SER A 154 1.36 -7.32 9.85
N LEU A 155 1.04 -7.36 11.12
CA LEU A 155 1.82 -8.06 12.13
C LEU A 155 1.08 -9.33 12.53
N ILE A 156 1.33 -10.41 11.82
CA ILE A 156 0.67 -11.70 12.09
C ILE A 156 1.16 -12.32 13.40
N HIS A 157 2.40 -12.08 13.75
CA HIS A 157 3.01 -12.56 14.97
C HIS A 157 3.59 -11.39 15.73
N ILE A 158 2.77 -10.71 16.47
CA ILE A 158 3.22 -9.87 17.58
C ILE A 158 3.62 -10.82 18.68
N SER A 159 4.41 -11.73 18.36
CA SER A 159 4.97 -12.60 19.35
C SER A 159 6.10 -11.84 19.98
N GLU A 160 6.15 -11.95 21.23
CA GLU A 160 7.33 -11.72 22.01
C GLU A 160 7.62 -10.26 22.38
N PRO A 161 6.66 -9.65 23.06
CA PRO A 161 6.96 -8.44 23.80
C PRO A 161 8.11 -8.62 24.79
N THR A 162 8.45 -9.85 25.12
CA THR A 162 9.57 -10.18 25.99
C THR A 162 10.93 -9.77 25.44
N ARG A 163 11.05 -9.61 24.13
CA ARG A 163 12.28 -9.10 23.53
C ARG A 163 12.50 -7.61 23.72
N LEU A 164 11.45 -6.91 24.03
CA LEU A 164 11.52 -5.47 24.31
C LEU A 164 12.02 -5.17 25.69
N LEU A 165 12.15 -6.19 26.54
CA LEU A 165 12.55 -6.06 27.94
C LEU A 165 13.96 -6.55 28.22
N SER A 166 14.67 -7.02 27.22
CA SER A 166 16.04 -7.51 27.34
C SER A 166 17.08 -6.47 26.97
#